data_943f2cb0725a273e6a1fa86348774de0
#
_entry.id   943f2cb0725a273e6a1fa86348774de0
#
_cell.length_a   1.000
_cell.length_b   1.000
_cell.length_c   1.000
_cell.angle_alpha   90.00
_cell.angle_beta   90.00
_cell.angle_gamma   90.00
#
_symmetry.space_group_name_H-M   'P 1'
#
loop_
_entity.id
_entity.type
_entity.pdbx_description
1 polymer ?
#
loop_
_entity_poly.entity_id
_entity_poly.type
_entity_poly.pdbx_seq_one_letter_code
_entity_poly.pdbx_strand_id
1 'polypeptide(L)'
;MIIRENVIEVEGYDEIDMLEVNGEKCKPEELIFFDLEHYVYKKPKCIGVFGACIYNNIDKKLYVTQYMIENKGEVVDILVLAKKYF
;
A
#
# COMPACT_ATOMS: atom_id res chain seq x y z
N MET A 1 4.79 -2.54 -16.68
CA MET A 1 4.42 -2.14 -15.29
C MET A 1 5.65 -1.66 -14.55
N ILE A 2 5.53 -0.53 -13.89
CA ILE A 2 6.59 -0.01 -13.03
C ILE A 2 6.33 -0.52 -11.62
N ILE A 3 7.33 -1.15 -11.02
CA ILE A 3 7.27 -1.65 -9.66
C ILE A 3 8.38 -0.98 -8.86
N ARG A 4 8.00 -0.36 -7.74
CA ARG A 4 8.95 0.26 -6.82
C ARG A 4 8.75 -0.31 -5.44
N GLU A 5 9.84 -0.75 -4.83
CA GLU A 5 9.85 -1.26 -3.46
C GLU A 5 10.90 -0.49 -2.67
N ASN A 6 10.50 0.03 -1.54
CA ASN A 6 11.38 0.78 -0.65
C ASN A 6 11.23 0.27 0.78
N VAL A 7 12.32 0.29 1.51
CA VAL A 7 12.34 -0.03 2.94
C VAL A 7 12.84 1.21 3.67
N ILE A 8 12.04 1.71 4.60
CA ILE A 8 12.34 2.91 5.35
C ILE A 8 12.50 2.56 6.82
N GLU A 9 13.64 2.95 7.42
CA GLU A 9 13.83 2.79 8.85
C GLU A 9 13.00 3.82 9.60
N VAL A 10 12.28 3.36 10.63
CA VAL A 10 11.44 4.22 11.44
C VAL A 10 12.15 4.52 12.75
N GLU A 11 12.47 5.80 12.94
CA GLU A 11 13.05 6.27 14.19
C GLU A 11 11.97 6.97 15.02
N GLY A 12 12.09 6.86 16.34
CA GLY A 12 11.19 7.54 17.25
C GLY A 12 9.81 6.91 17.41
N TYR A 13 9.59 5.73 16.85
CA TYR A 13 8.35 4.99 17.10
C TYR A 13 8.35 4.44 18.52
N ASP A 14 7.28 4.76 19.28
CA ASP A 14 7.05 4.22 20.60
C ASP A 14 6.04 3.08 20.48
N GLU A 15 6.36 1.92 21.04
CA GLU A 15 5.51 0.73 21.02
C GLU A 15 4.16 0.93 21.71
N ILE A 16 4.05 1.93 22.57
CA ILE A 16 2.78 2.28 23.22
C ILE A 16 1.89 3.16 22.32
N ASP A 17 2.42 3.70 21.24
CA ASP A 17 1.63 4.51 20.33
C ASP A 17 0.67 3.62 19.56
N MET A 18 -0.60 4.01 19.59
CA MET A 18 -1.66 3.28 18.90
C MET A 18 -2.42 4.23 17.98
N LEU A 19 -2.86 3.68 16.86
CA LEU A 19 -3.70 4.40 15.90
C LEU A 19 -5.17 4.03 16.15
N GLU A 20 -6.05 5.01 16.00
CA GLU A 20 -7.48 4.79 16.14
C GLU A 20 -8.11 4.65 14.77
N VAL A 21 -8.79 3.52 14.52
CA VAL A 21 -9.50 3.24 13.28
C VAL A 21 -10.92 2.80 13.65
N ASN A 22 -11.91 3.55 13.18
CA ASN A 22 -13.34 3.28 13.46
C ASN A 22 -13.64 3.12 14.96
N GLY A 23 -12.99 3.90 15.81
CA GLY A 23 -13.18 3.83 17.25
C GLY A 23 -12.39 2.74 17.96
N GLU A 24 -11.66 1.91 17.22
CA GLU A 24 -10.79 0.88 17.79
C GLU A 24 -9.33 1.31 17.74
N LYS A 25 -8.60 1.01 18.82
CA LYS A 25 -7.17 1.28 18.87
C LYS A 25 -6.42 0.11 18.26
N CYS A 26 -5.56 0.41 17.28
CA CYS A 26 -4.76 -0.57 16.57
C CYS A 26 -3.29 -0.21 16.63
N LYS A 27 -2.42 -1.22 16.71
CA LYS A 27 -0.99 -1.00 16.57
C LYS A 27 -0.65 -0.79 15.09
N PRO A 28 0.39 0.01 14.77
CA PRO A 28 0.77 0.23 13.38
C PRO A 28 1.02 -1.05 12.58
N GLU A 29 1.59 -2.08 13.20
CA GLU A 29 1.87 -3.36 12.54
C GLU A 29 0.62 -4.16 12.18
N GLU A 30 -0.54 -3.80 12.74
CA GLU A 30 -1.82 -4.44 12.44
C GLU A 30 -2.52 -3.81 11.23
N LEU A 31 -1.98 -2.74 10.68
CA LEU A 31 -2.61 -1.95 9.64
C LEU A 31 -1.85 -2.03 8.33
N ILE A 32 -2.60 -1.98 7.24
CA ILE A 32 -2.06 -1.76 5.90
C ILE A 32 -2.53 -0.39 5.45
N PHE A 33 -1.58 0.49 5.16
CA PHE A 33 -1.88 1.79 4.58
C PHE A 33 -1.77 1.65 3.07
N PHE A 34 -2.82 2.02 2.35
CA PHE A 34 -2.82 1.91 0.89
C PHE A 34 -3.42 3.13 0.23
N ASP A 35 -3.02 3.35 -1.00
CA ASP A 35 -3.55 4.41 -1.84
C ASP A 35 -3.80 3.86 -3.24
N LEU A 36 -4.92 4.26 -3.82
CA LEU A 36 -5.32 3.84 -5.15
C LEU A 36 -5.60 5.07 -5.99
N GLU A 37 -5.05 5.10 -7.20
CA GLU A 37 -5.39 6.12 -8.18
C GLU A 37 -6.05 5.49 -9.38
N HIS A 38 -7.20 6.02 -9.76
CA HIS A 38 -7.93 5.56 -10.93
C HIS A 38 -7.37 6.19 -12.19
N TYR A 39 -7.22 5.36 -13.20
CA TYR A 39 -6.93 5.83 -14.53
C TYR A 39 -8.26 6.05 -15.26
N VAL A 40 -8.59 7.31 -15.49
CA VAL A 40 -9.83 7.67 -16.20
C VAL A 40 -9.46 8.07 -17.63
N TYR A 41 -9.37 7.10 -18.49
CA TYR A 41 -9.21 7.32 -19.93
C TYR A 41 -10.30 6.55 -20.64
N LYS A 42 -11.44 7.20 -20.84
CA LYS A 42 -12.67 6.57 -21.33
C LYS A 42 -13.15 5.48 -20.35
N LYS A 43 -14.37 5.03 -20.50
CA LYS A 43 -14.92 3.91 -19.71
C LYS A 43 -14.39 2.57 -20.23
N PRO A 44 -14.15 1.55 -19.36
CA PRO A 44 -14.38 1.55 -17.92
C PRO A 44 -13.22 2.19 -17.11
N LYS A 45 -13.53 2.60 -15.89
CA LYS A 45 -12.53 3.06 -14.94
C LYS A 45 -11.67 1.87 -14.50
N CYS A 46 -10.38 2.09 -14.41
CA CYS A 46 -9.47 1.06 -13.93
C CYS A 46 -8.45 1.65 -12.95
N ILE A 47 -7.86 0.79 -12.12
CA ILE A 47 -6.80 1.20 -11.21
C ILE A 47 -5.53 1.36 -12.03
N GLY A 48 -4.94 2.56 -11.99
CA GLY A 48 -3.69 2.86 -12.67
C GLY A 48 -2.48 2.81 -11.76
N VAL A 49 -2.66 3.15 -10.48
CA VAL A 49 -1.60 3.17 -9.48
C VAL A 49 -2.11 2.53 -8.20
N PHE A 50 -1.30 1.69 -7.61
CA PHE A 50 -1.53 1.08 -6.30
C PHE A 50 -0.28 1.29 -5.44
N GLY A 51 -0.48 1.78 -4.23
CA GLY A 51 0.58 1.89 -3.23
C GLY A 51 0.16 1.23 -1.93
N ALA A 52 1.07 0.52 -1.30
CA ALA A 52 0.84 -0.07 0.02
C ALA A 52 2.03 0.19 0.92
N CYS A 53 1.76 0.38 2.20
CA CYS A 53 2.76 0.59 3.22
C CYS A 53 2.43 -0.30 4.42
N ILE A 54 3.38 -1.13 4.82
CA ILE A 54 3.24 -2.05 5.95
C ILE A 54 4.38 -1.80 6.92
N TYR A 55 4.04 -1.62 8.20
CA TYR A 55 5.02 -1.52 9.26
C TYR A 55 5.31 -2.91 9.83
N ASN A 56 6.60 -3.27 9.89
CA ASN A 56 7.03 -4.51 10.52
C ASN A 56 7.67 -4.19 11.87
N ASN A 57 7.06 -4.68 12.94
CA ASN A 57 7.50 -4.41 14.30
C ASN A 57 8.78 -5.17 14.68
N ILE A 58 9.10 -6.25 13.98
CA ILE A 58 10.29 -7.06 14.29
C ILE A 58 11.56 -6.31 13.89
N ASP A 59 11.61 -5.79 12.68
CA ASP A 59 12.76 -5.03 12.18
C ASP A 59 12.58 -3.52 12.28
N LYS A 60 11.40 -3.06 12.70
CA LYS A 60 11.02 -1.65 12.85
C LYS A 60 11.20 -0.84 11.58
N LYS A 61 10.79 -1.42 10.46
CA LYS A 61 10.87 -0.81 9.15
C LYS A 61 9.52 -0.72 8.48
N LEU A 62 9.37 0.32 7.66
CA LEU A 62 8.23 0.47 6.77
C LEU A 62 8.59 -0.14 5.41
N TYR A 63 7.74 -1.04 4.94
CA TYR A 63 7.85 -1.63 3.62
C TYR A 63 6.84 -0.94 2.71
N VAL A 64 7.35 -0.20 1.75
CA VAL A 64 6.53 0.57 0.80
C VAL A 64 6.63 -0.08 -0.56
N THR A 65 5.48 -0.42 -1.14
CA THR A 65 5.40 -1.02 -2.46
C THR A 65 4.48 -0.17 -3.33
N GLN A 66 4.92 0.10 -4.56
CA GLN A 66 4.13 0.85 -5.52
C GLN A 66 4.12 0.15 -6.87
N TYR A 67 2.94 0.07 -7.48
CA TYR A 67 2.74 -0.46 -8.82
C TYR A 67 2.09 0.60 -9.68
N MET A 68 2.57 0.77 -10.90
CA MET A 68 1.99 1.68 -11.88
C MET A 68 1.90 0.97 -13.23
N ILE A 69 0.74 0.99 -13.84
CA ILE A 69 0.58 0.45 -15.19
C ILE A 69 1.14 1.42 -16.23
N GLU A 70 1.68 0.87 -17.29
CA GLU A 70 2.19 1.64 -18.42
C GLU A 70 1.24 1.56 -19.63
N ASN A 71 0.35 0.58 -19.62
CA ASN A 71 -0.64 0.40 -20.69
C ASN A 71 -1.88 -0.34 -20.16
N LYS A 72 -2.95 -0.33 -20.96
CA LYS A 72 -4.23 -0.95 -20.57
C LYS A 72 -4.16 -2.46 -20.40
N GLY A 73 -3.22 -3.13 -21.05
CA GLY A 73 -3.06 -4.57 -20.93
C GLY A 73 -2.63 -5.02 -19.54
N GLU A 74 -2.13 -4.11 -18.72
CA GLU A 74 -1.63 -4.42 -17.39
C GLU A 74 -2.66 -4.23 -16.26
N VAL A 75 -3.90 -3.85 -16.59
CA VAL A 75 -4.95 -3.61 -15.57
C VAL A 75 -5.24 -4.86 -14.76
N VAL A 76 -5.30 -6.02 -15.39
CA VAL A 76 -5.53 -7.29 -14.68
C VAL A 76 -4.32 -7.62 -13.79
N ASP A 77 -3.12 -7.38 -14.28
CA ASP A 77 -1.89 -7.68 -13.54
C ASP A 77 -1.79 -6.86 -12.26
N ILE A 78 -2.10 -5.57 -12.31
CA ILE A 78 -2.05 -4.73 -11.11
C ILE A 78 -3.11 -5.14 -10.10
N LEU A 79 -4.28 -5.58 -10.55
CA LEU A 79 -5.33 -6.08 -9.66
C LEU A 79 -4.90 -7.36 -8.95
N VAL A 80 -4.25 -8.27 -9.65
CA VAL A 80 -3.73 -9.50 -9.05
C VAL A 80 -2.68 -9.20 -7.98
N LEU A 81 -1.76 -8.28 -8.27
CA LEU A 81 -0.73 -7.87 -7.31
C LEU A 81 -1.34 -7.17 -6.10
N ALA A 82 -2.30 -6.27 -6.32
CA ALA A 82 -2.96 -5.56 -5.23
C ALA A 82 -3.73 -6.49 -4.30
N LYS A 83 -4.38 -7.52 -4.83
CA LYS A 83 -5.14 -8.50 -4.02
C LYS A 83 -4.29 -9.24 -3.01
N LYS A 84 -2.99 -9.32 -3.19
CA LYS A 84 -2.09 -9.96 -2.22
C LYS A 84 -2.04 -9.24 -0.88
N TYR A 85 -2.47 -7.97 -0.85
CA TYR A 85 -2.51 -7.15 0.36
C TYR A 85 -3.86 -7.21 1.07
N PHE A 86 -4.84 -7.78 0.45
CA PHE A 86 -6.19 -7.90 0.98
C PHE A 86 -6.59 -9.37 1.12
#